data_f43cd833aa2d596d2e489041ada3abcf
#
_entry.id   f43cd833aa2d596d2e489041ada3abcf
#
_cell.length_a   1.000
_cell.length_b   1.000
_cell.length_c   1.000
_cell.angle_alpha   90.00
_cell.angle_beta   90.00
_cell.angle_gamma   90.00
#
_symmetry.space_group_name_H-M   'P 1'
#
loop_
_entity.id
_entity.type
_entity.pdbx_description
1 polymer ?
#
loop_
_entity_poly.entity_id
_entity_poly.type
_entity_poly.pdbx_seq_one_letter_code
_entity_poly.pdbx_strand_id
1 'polypeptide(L)'
;GALQERLTAEKNIPLETVETKTVCAFCSVGCNVKLNTKGNSLVKSIPAKESPVDKGLLCVKGRFGFEAVQKGIRIMNPMIRKNGELAEVEWAEALTYTAERLHSLISKYGADSLGVSVSGSYTNEDINMISKFGKGVLGTGNVFSFDGFDGGISDILGYDASTCTFDDIQSADIILLIGSDIMKDHMVAGLKVKEAVKKGAKLVVINPFDSIADEWAYIRIHSTNDVGF
;
A
#
# COMPACT_ATOMS: atom_id res chain seq x y z
N GLY A 1 15.88 -16.24 -12.91
CA GLY A 1 15.04 -16.04 -13.60
C GLY A 1 14.87 -15.58 -15.03
N ALA A 2 13.76 -15.96 -15.67
CA ALA A 2 13.46 -15.59 -17.04
C ALA A 2 13.13 -14.09 -17.21
N LEU A 3 12.69 -13.43 -16.13
CA LEU A 3 12.42 -11.98 -16.12
C LEU A 3 13.40 -11.30 -15.18
N GLN A 4 14.14 -10.36 -15.70
CA GLN A 4 15.13 -9.59 -14.97
C GLN A 4 14.96 -8.10 -15.28
N GLU A 5 15.30 -7.26 -14.31
CA GLU A 5 15.36 -5.82 -14.50
C GLU A 5 16.45 -5.46 -15.52
N ARG A 6 16.10 -4.61 -16.50
CA ARG A 6 17.00 -4.24 -17.60
C ARG A 6 18.27 -3.54 -17.11
N LEU A 7 18.14 -2.65 -16.12
CA LEU A 7 19.30 -1.95 -15.55
C LEU A 7 20.32 -2.89 -14.93
N THR A 8 19.87 -4.01 -14.38
CA THR A 8 20.73 -5.05 -13.83
C THR A 8 21.50 -5.76 -14.93
N ALA A 9 20.87 -5.99 -16.10
CA ALA A 9 21.49 -6.62 -17.25
C ALA A 9 22.49 -5.70 -17.99
N GLU A 10 22.22 -4.39 -18.04
CA GLU A 10 23.08 -3.39 -18.68
C GLU A 10 24.36 -3.08 -17.86
N LYS A 11 24.32 -3.29 -16.55
CA LYS A 11 25.48 -3.11 -15.66
C LYS A 11 26.23 -4.42 -15.55
N ASN A 12 27.15 -4.73 -16.49
CA ASN A 12 28.03 -5.90 -16.42
C ASN A 12 28.44 -6.24 -14.97
N ILE A 13 27.94 -7.38 -14.49
CA ILE A 13 27.96 -7.74 -13.06
C ILE A 13 28.82 -9.01 -12.92
N PRO A 14 29.62 -9.13 -11.86
CA PRO A 14 29.14 -9.30 -10.47
C PRO A 14 29.16 -7.98 -9.72
N LEU A 15 27.99 -7.51 -9.37
CA LEU A 15 27.85 -6.39 -8.48
C LEU A 15 28.01 -6.91 -7.04
N GLU A 16 29.03 -6.46 -6.37
CA GLU A 16 29.03 -6.46 -4.90
C GLU A 16 27.88 -5.52 -4.48
N THR A 17 26.79 -6.11 -4.05
CA THR A 17 25.61 -5.40 -3.58
C THR A 17 25.42 -5.67 -2.11
N VAL A 18 24.94 -4.68 -1.39
CA VAL A 18 24.45 -4.85 -0.03
C VAL A 18 22.99 -5.31 -0.12
N GLU A 19 22.66 -6.41 0.55
CA GLU A 19 21.30 -6.94 0.63
C GLU A 19 20.64 -6.48 1.94
N THR A 20 19.48 -5.83 1.83
CA THR A 20 18.68 -5.39 2.97
C THR A 20 17.29 -6.02 2.89
N LYS A 21 16.86 -6.72 3.93
CA LYS A 21 15.50 -7.24 4.07
C LYS A 21 14.55 -6.13 4.51
N THR A 22 13.39 -6.08 3.87
CA THR A 22 12.32 -5.14 4.23
C THR A 22 10.97 -5.69 3.80
N VAL A 23 9.91 -4.94 4.07
CA VAL A 23 8.54 -5.24 3.64
C VAL A 23 8.21 -4.38 2.42
N CYS A 24 7.51 -4.96 1.46
CA CYS A 24 7.04 -4.27 0.27
C CYS A 24 5.97 -3.24 0.66
N ALA A 25 6.11 -1.99 0.21
CA ALA A 25 5.21 -0.89 0.56
C ALA A 25 4.07 -0.65 -0.46
N PHE A 26 3.89 -1.52 -1.48
CA PHE A 26 2.92 -1.25 -2.55
C PHE A 26 1.47 -1.66 -2.22
N CYS A 27 1.29 -2.64 -1.38
CA CYS A 27 -0.05 -3.06 -0.92
C CYS A 27 0.05 -3.76 0.44
N SER A 28 -1.08 -3.99 1.08
CA SER A 28 -1.17 -4.53 2.44
C SER A 28 -0.91 -6.05 2.57
N VAL A 29 -0.53 -6.75 1.50
CA VAL A 29 -0.14 -8.18 1.57
C VAL A 29 1.05 -8.40 2.49
N GLY A 30 1.97 -7.42 2.61
CA GLY A 30 3.12 -7.54 3.50
C GLY A 30 4.24 -8.45 3.00
N CYS A 31 4.39 -8.59 1.67
CA CYS A 31 5.46 -9.39 1.06
C CYS A 31 6.84 -8.96 1.56
N ASN A 32 7.67 -9.93 1.95
CA ASN A 32 9.05 -9.65 2.34
C ASN A 32 9.95 -9.62 1.12
N VAL A 33 10.72 -8.56 0.99
CA VAL A 33 11.63 -8.35 -0.12
C VAL A 33 13.06 -8.15 0.37
N LYS A 34 14.01 -8.54 -0.47
CA LYS A 34 15.41 -8.25 -0.31
C LYS A 34 15.80 -7.21 -1.36
N LEU A 35 16.08 -6.01 -0.88
CA LEU A 35 16.57 -4.92 -1.70
C LEU A 35 18.08 -5.02 -1.83
N ASN A 36 18.58 -4.99 -3.05
CA ASN A 36 20.02 -5.03 -3.33
C ASN A 36 20.47 -3.65 -3.80
N THR A 37 21.38 -3.03 -3.07
CA THR A 37 21.91 -1.69 -3.34
C THR A 37 23.39 -1.72 -3.67
N LYS A 38 23.83 -0.77 -4.50
CA LYS A 38 25.24 -0.44 -4.74
C LYS A 38 25.42 1.06 -4.54
N GLY A 39 26.11 1.44 -3.48
CA GLY A 39 26.11 2.83 -3.02
C GLY A 39 24.66 3.30 -2.77
N ASN A 40 24.30 4.45 -3.32
CA ASN A 40 22.93 5.01 -3.20
C ASN A 40 21.94 4.48 -4.27
N SER A 41 22.35 3.52 -5.10
CA SER A 41 21.49 3.01 -6.16
C SER A 41 20.87 1.67 -5.77
N LEU A 42 19.54 1.57 -5.83
CA LEU A 42 18.82 0.32 -5.72
C LEU A 42 18.88 -0.42 -7.06
N VAL A 43 19.46 -1.61 -7.06
CA VAL A 43 19.78 -2.35 -8.31
C VAL A 43 18.69 -3.36 -8.63
N LYS A 44 18.15 -4.03 -7.61
CA LYS A 44 17.08 -5.02 -7.80
C LYS A 44 16.30 -5.25 -6.51
N SER A 45 15.07 -5.72 -6.66
CA SER A 45 14.22 -6.25 -5.61
C SER A 45 13.94 -7.73 -5.89
N ILE A 46 14.19 -8.59 -4.91
CA ILE A 46 13.93 -10.02 -5.01
C ILE A 46 13.09 -10.50 -3.83
N PRO A 47 12.29 -11.58 -4.00
CA PRO A 47 11.51 -12.11 -2.89
C PRO A 47 12.40 -12.73 -1.83
N ALA A 48 12.03 -12.57 -0.57
CA ALA A 48 12.62 -13.31 0.54
C ALA A 48 11.96 -14.70 0.61
N LYS A 49 12.68 -15.75 0.21
CA LYS A 49 12.13 -17.13 0.14
C LYS A 49 11.69 -17.65 1.50
N GLU A 50 12.31 -17.16 2.56
CA GLU A 50 12.03 -17.50 3.96
C GLU A 50 10.81 -16.77 4.55
N SER A 51 10.17 -15.91 3.77
CA SER A 51 8.99 -15.13 4.22
C SER A 51 7.81 -16.06 4.57
N PRO A 52 7.21 -15.91 5.75
CA PRO A 52 6.00 -16.66 6.10
C PRO A 52 4.76 -16.18 5.33
N VAL A 53 4.77 -14.96 4.84
CA VAL A 53 3.62 -14.33 4.16
C VAL A 53 3.53 -14.75 2.70
N ASP A 54 4.55 -14.45 1.92
CA ASP A 54 4.55 -14.63 0.47
C ASP A 54 5.31 -15.89 0.00
N LYS A 55 6.09 -16.52 0.88
CA LYS A 55 6.87 -17.75 0.60
C LYS A 55 7.68 -17.67 -0.70
N GLY A 56 8.27 -16.50 -0.93
CA GLY A 56 9.06 -16.23 -2.11
C GLY A 56 8.28 -15.85 -3.37
N LEU A 57 6.98 -15.63 -3.27
CA LEU A 57 6.19 -15.00 -4.33
C LEU A 57 6.40 -13.49 -4.29
N LEU A 58 6.41 -12.87 -5.46
CA LEU A 58 6.50 -11.42 -5.57
C LEU A 58 5.84 -10.96 -6.87
N CYS A 59 4.92 -10.02 -6.75
CA CYS A 59 4.24 -9.45 -7.91
C CYS A 59 5.14 -8.48 -8.68
N VAL A 60 4.66 -8.04 -9.85
CA VAL A 60 5.39 -7.10 -10.71
C VAL A 60 5.72 -5.79 -10.00
N LYS A 61 4.80 -5.27 -9.16
CA LYS A 61 5.02 -4.02 -8.40
C LYS A 61 6.18 -4.19 -7.41
N GLY A 62 6.17 -5.25 -6.60
CA GLY A 62 7.24 -5.52 -5.62
C GLY A 62 8.59 -5.81 -6.27
N ARG A 63 8.60 -6.43 -7.47
CA ARG A 63 9.83 -6.78 -8.16
C ARG A 63 10.46 -5.61 -8.92
N PHE A 64 9.66 -4.76 -9.57
CA PHE A 64 10.14 -3.73 -10.49
C PHE A 64 9.74 -2.30 -10.09
N GLY A 65 8.77 -2.14 -9.18
CA GLY A 65 8.26 -0.83 -8.78
C GLY A 65 9.28 0.07 -8.08
N PHE A 66 10.42 -0.48 -7.61
CA PHE A 66 11.47 0.30 -6.99
C PHE A 66 12.08 1.36 -7.92
N GLU A 67 11.95 1.22 -9.23
CA GLU A 67 12.39 2.24 -10.19
C GLU A 67 11.71 3.60 -9.95
N ALA A 68 10.45 3.59 -9.50
CA ALA A 68 9.73 4.82 -9.20
C ALA A 68 10.43 5.65 -8.11
N VAL A 69 11.15 5.02 -7.19
CA VAL A 69 11.90 5.70 -6.13
C VAL A 69 13.13 6.41 -6.67
N GLN A 70 13.72 5.91 -7.76
CA GLN A 70 14.99 6.43 -8.31
C GLN A 70 14.80 7.34 -9.52
N LYS A 71 13.82 7.03 -10.37
CA LYS A 71 13.60 7.72 -11.65
C LYS A 71 12.62 8.90 -11.55
N GLY A 72 11.92 9.03 -10.43
CA GLY A 72 10.98 10.12 -10.23
C GLY A 72 11.64 11.47 -10.02
N ILE A 73 10.99 12.54 -10.44
CA ILE A 73 11.34 13.91 -10.04
C ILE A 73 10.99 14.02 -8.56
N ARG A 74 12.00 14.10 -7.70
CA ARG A 74 11.82 14.26 -6.26
C ARG A 74 11.88 15.73 -5.88
N ILE A 75 10.91 16.15 -5.10
CA ILE A 75 10.93 17.45 -4.43
C ILE A 75 11.94 17.35 -3.30
N MET A 76 13.05 18.07 -3.40
CA MET A 76 14.15 18.01 -2.43
C MET A 76 14.04 19.09 -1.35
N ASN A 77 13.41 20.22 -1.69
CA ASN A 77 13.20 21.35 -0.79
C ASN A 77 11.71 21.62 -0.62
N PRO A 78 11.30 22.17 0.53
CA PRO A 78 9.92 22.61 0.69
C PRO A 78 9.60 23.75 -0.26
N MET A 79 8.34 23.86 -0.64
CA MET A 79 7.86 24.89 -1.56
C MET A 79 6.63 25.57 -0.98
N ILE A 80 6.57 26.89 -1.06
CA ILE A 80 5.38 27.67 -0.73
C ILE A 80 4.92 28.49 -1.94
N ARG A 81 3.64 28.81 -1.97
CA ARG A 81 3.08 29.60 -3.08
C ARG A 81 3.30 31.10 -2.81
N LYS A 82 4.11 31.73 -3.67
CA LYS A 82 4.37 33.18 -3.68
C LYS A 82 3.86 33.75 -5.01
N ASN A 83 2.98 34.75 -4.97
CA ASN A 83 2.44 35.41 -6.17
C ASN A 83 1.81 34.44 -7.21
N GLY A 84 1.18 33.33 -6.73
CA GLY A 84 0.53 32.35 -7.60
C GLY A 84 1.43 31.18 -8.05
N GLU A 85 2.75 31.28 -7.89
CA GLU A 85 3.71 30.25 -8.28
C GLU A 85 4.33 29.55 -7.06
N LEU A 86 4.70 28.28 -7.21
CA LEU A 86 5.43 27.53 -6.19
C LEU A 86 6.90 27.93 -6.24
N ALA A 87 7.43 28.39 -5.12
CA ALA A 87 8.83 28.75 -4.95
C ALA A 87 9.47 27.89 -3.86
N GLU A 88 10.69 27.42 -4.11
CA GLU A 88 11.49 26.74 -3.09
C GLU A 88 11.86 27.69 -1.96
N VAL A 89 11.83 27.17 -0.74
CA VAL A 89 12.16 27.91 0.49
C VAL A 89 12.92 27.03 1.45
N GLU A 90 13.56 27.64 2.43
CA GLU A 90 14.20 26.93 3.53
C GLU A 90 13.16 26.31 4.48
N TRP A 91 13.51 25.21 5.14
CA TRP A 91 12.64 24.49 6.06
C TRP A 91 12.07 25.40 7.17
N ALA A 92 12.87 26.29 7.72
CA ALA A 92 12.41 27.21 8.76
C ALA A 92 11.28 28.13 8.27
N GLU A 93 11.40 28.67 7.06
CA GLU A 93 10.36 29.49 6.44
C GLU A 93 9.08 28.67 6.18
N ALA A 94 9.24 27.46 5.61
CA ALA A 94 8.10 26.59 5.30
C ALA A 94 7.31 26.18 6.57
N LEU A 95 8.01 25.81 7.62
CA LEU A 95 7.39 25.42 8.89
C LEU A 95 6.67 26.58 9.56
N THR A 96 7.31 27.77 9.60
CA THR A 96 6.69 28.98 10.16
C THR A 96 5.44 29.36 9.38
N TYR A 97 5.52 29.43 8.05
CA TYR A 97 4.37 29.72 7.20
C TYR A 97 3.21 28.72 7.42
N THR A 98 3.53 27.42 7.47
CA THR A 98 2.53 26.37 7.67
C THR A 98 1.86 26.50 9.04
N ALA A 99 2.64 26.71 10.11
CA ALA A 99 2.12 26.86 11.47
C ALA A 99 1.20 28.09 11.59
N GLU A 100 1.62 29.23 11.06
CA GLU A 100 0.81 30.47 11.05
C GLU A 100 -0.51 30.28 10.29
N ARG A 101 -0.47 29.61 9.13
CA ARG A 101 -1.67 29.34 8.34
C ARG A 101 -2.63 28.40 9.06
N LEU A 102 -2.13 27.30 9.62
CA LEU A 102 -2.95 26.37 10.39
C LEU A 102 -3.58 27.06 11.61
N HIS A 103 -2.78 27.82 12.37
CA HIS A 103 -3.29 28.57 13.53
C HIS A 103 -4.37 29.58 13.12
N SER A 104 -4.17 30.32 12.03
CA SER A 104 -5.16 31.26 11.50
C SER A 104 -6.47 30.57 11.11
N LEU A 105 -6.39 29.40 10.45
CA LEU A 105 -7.57 28.64 10.06
C LEU A 105 -8.32 28.10 11.28
N ILE A 106 -7.61 27.51 12.24
CA ILE A 106 -8.19 27.01 13.48
C ILE A 106 -8.88 28.14 14.26
N SER A 107 -8.21 29.30 14.38
CA SER A 107 -8.76 30.46 15.09
C SER A 107 -10.03 31.00 14.43
N LYS A 108 -10.12 30.91 13.10
CA LYS A 108 -11.26 31.45 12.35
C LYS A 108 -12.42 30.48 12.21
N TYR A 109 -12.14 29.19 12.02
CA TYR A 109 -13.14 28.21 11.63
C TYR A 109 -13.27 27.02 12.60
N GLY A 110 -12.44 26.96 13.66
CA GLY A 110 -12.36 25.84 14.58
C GLY A 110 -11.49 24.69 14.07
N ALA A 111 -11.05 23.82 14.97
CA ALA A 111 -10.16 22.68 14.66
C ALA A 111 -10.81 21.68 13.70
N ASP A 112 -12.12 21.46 13.81
CA ASP A 112 -12.86 20.51 12.97
C ASP A 112 -12.99 20.96 11.51
N SER A 113 -12.56 22.18 11.17
CA SER A 113 -12.42 22.63 9.78
C SER A 113 -11.22 22.01 9.07
N LEU A 114 -10.32 21.37 9.84
CA LEU A 114 -9.13 20.69 9.30
C LEU A 114 -9.37 19.19 9.19
N GLY A 115 -8.91 18.61 8.09
CA GLY A 115 -8.80 17.17 7.90
C GLY A 115 -7.34 16.77 7.73
N VAL A 116 -6.94 15.66 8.34
CA VAL A 116 -5.61 15.08 8.21
C VAL A 116 -5.75 13.73 7.53
N SER A 117 -5.30 13.64 6.29
CA SER A 117 -5.28 12.39 5.55
C SER A 117 -3.87 11.77 5.57
N VAL A 118 -3.80 10.48 5.85
CA VAL A 118 -2.57 9.71 5.87
C VAL A 118 -2.71 8.46 5.00
N SER A 119 -1.66 8.10 4.27
CA SER A 119 -1.66 6.86 3.47
C SER A 119 -1.25 5.66 4.32
N GLY A 120 -1.88 4.51 4.09
CA GLY A 120 -1.49 3.22 4.63
C GLY A 120 -0.14 2.70 4.12
N SER A 121 0.46 3.38 3.14
CA SER A 121 1.82 3.07 2.64
C SER A 121 2.95 3.57 3.55
N TYR A 122 2.64 4.40 4.54
CA TYR A 122 3.61 4.87 5.53
C TYR A 122 3.88 3.80 6.60
N THR A 123 4.95 4.00 7.37
CA THR A 123 5.23 3.13 8.53
C THR A 123 4.22 3.38 9.65
N ASN A 124 4.05 2.39 10.53
CA ASN A 124 3.17 2.55 11.70
C ASN A 124 3.59 3.73 12.59
N GLU A 125 4.91 3.98 12.67
CA GLU A 125 5.48 5.10 13.41
C GLU A 125 5.05 6.44 12.81
N ASP A 126 5.11 6.58 11.48
CA ASP A 126 4.69 7.78 10.77
C ASP A 126 3.18 8.03 10.96
N ILE A 127 2.36 6.98 10.77
CA ILE A 127 0.91 7.05 10.94
C ILE A 127 0.54 7.47 12.37
N ASN A 128 1.21 6.88 13.37
CA ASN A 128 1.01 7.24 14.77
C ASN A 128 1.41 8.70 15.05
N MET A 129 2.52 9.16 14.48
CA MET A 129 2.98 10.56 14.64
C MET A 129 2.00 11.54 14.00
N ILE A 130 1.53 11.24 12.79
CA ILE A 130 0.54 12.07 12.08
C ILE A 130 -0.78 12.10 12.85
N SER A 131 -1.23 10.96 13.38
CA SER A 131 -2.44 10.89 14.20
C SER A 131 -2.33 11.70 15.48
N LYS A 132 -1.18 11.62 16.18
CA LYS A 132 -0.91 12.45 17.37
C LYS A 132 -0.87 13.94 17.03
N PHE A 133 -0.28 14.31 15.89
CA PHE A 133 -0.26 15.69 15.44
C PHE A 133 -1.67 16.20 15.16
N GLY A 134 -2.48 15.46 14.42
CA GLY A 134 -3.87 15.82 14.12
C GLY A 134 -4.72 15.99 15.39
N LYS A 135 -4.75 14.95 16.23
CA LYS A 135 -5.61 14.95 17.43
C LYS A 135 -5.06 15.79 18.58
N GLY A 136 -3.75 15.73 18.82
CA GLY A 136 -3.13 16.36 19.98
C GLY A 136 -2.66 17.80 19.74
N VAL A 137 -2.21 18.15 18.54
CA VAL A 137 -1.68 19.49 18.23
C VAL A 137 -2.72 20.34 17.52
N LEU A 138 -3.34 19.82 16.45
CA LEU A 138 -4.36 20.56 15.71
C LEU A 138 -5.73 20.53 16.41
N GLY A 139 -5.97 19.53 17.27
CA GLY A 139 -7.23 19.37 18.00
C GLY A 139 -8.39 18.88 17.14
N THR A 140 -8.12 18.32 15.95
CA THR A 140 -9.17 17.80 15.07
C THR A 140 -9.37 16.29 15.25
N GLY A 141 -10.63 15.84 15.24
CA GLY A 141 -11.01 14.44 15.17
C GLY A 141 -10.92 13.86 13.76
N ASN A 142 -10.79 14.70 12.73
CA ASN A 142 -10.85 14.31 11.31
C ASN A 142 -9.49 13.78 10.83
N VAL A 143 -9.06 12.65 11.36
CA VAL A 143 -7.84 11.93 10.93
C VAL A 143 -8.25 10.64 10.27
N PHE A 144 -7.94 10.46 8.98
CA PHE A 144 -8.46 9.37 8.16
C PHE A 144 -7.47 8.96 7.07
N SER A 145 -7.74 7.82 6.43
CA SER A 145 -7.05 7.35 5.23
C SER A 145 -8.06 7.17 4.09
N PHE A 146 -7.60 7.41 2.86
CA PHE A 146 -8.34 7.04 1.65
C PHE A 146 -7.97 5.64 1.13
N ASP A 147 -7.04 4.93 1.79
CA ASP A 147 -6.54 3.64 1.33
C ASP A 147 -7.44 2.45 1.71
N GLY A 148 -8.51 2.68 2.44
CA GLY A 148 -9.47 1.66 2.82
C GLY A 148 -10.72 2.26 3.45
N PHE A 149 -11.77 1.46 3.47
CA PHE A 149 -12.99 1.75 4.22
C PHE A 149 -12.98 0.93 5.50
N ASP A 150 -13.47 1.51 6.57
CA ASP A 150 -13.85 0.74 7.75
C ASP A 150 -15.06 -0.12 7.37
N GLY A 151 -14.78 -1.39 7.05
CA GLY A 151 -15.79 -2.35 6.61
C GLY A 151 -16.66 -2.91 7.73
N GLY A 152 -16.66 -2.29 8.92
CA GLY A 152 -17.41 -2.78 10.08
C GLY A 152 -16.76 -3.99 10.76
N ILE A 153 -15.56 -4.41 10.33
CA ILE A 153 -14.83 -5.53 10.96
C ILE A 153 -14.45 -5.16 12.38
N SER A 154 -13.96 -3.94 12.59
CA SER A 154 -13.61 -3.41 13.91
C SER A 154 -14.82 -3.36 14.87
N ASP A 155 -16.01 -3.09 14.36
CA ASP A 155 -17.25 -3.04 15.17
C ASP A 155 -17.64 -4.42 15.68
N ILE A 156 -17.36 -5.47 14.90
CA ILE A 156 -17.73 -6.85 15.24
C ILE A 156 -16.62 -7.54 16.03
N LEU A 157 -15.35 -7.39 15.61
CA LEU A 157 -14.22 -8.11 16.18
C LEU A 157 -13.46 -7.30 17.26
N GLY A 158 -13.73 -5.98 17.37
CA GLY A 158 -13.00 -5.08 18.24
C GLY A 158 -11.62 -4.66 17.73
N TYR A 159 -11.25 -5.08 16.53
CA TYR A 159 -10.00 -4.71 15.84
C TYR A 159 -10.14 -4.87 14.33
N ASP A 160 -9.39 -4.10 13.58
CA ASP A 160 -9.36 -4.15 12.12
C ASP A 160 -8.13 -4.95 11.67
N ALA A 161 -8.29 -6.27 11.59
CA ALA A 161 -7.25 -7.18 11.11
C ALA A 161 -7.85 -8.49 10.58
N SER A 162 -7.11 -9.15 9.70
CA SER A 162 -7.47 -10.48 9.21
C SER A 162 -7.48 -11.50 10.34
N THR A 163 -8.49 -12.37 10.37
CA THR A 163 -8.60 -13.50 11.30
C THR A 163 -7.90 -14.78 10.79
N CYS A 164 -7.41 -14.78 9.54
CA CYS A 164 -6.75 -15.90 8.91
C CYS A 164 -5.42 -15.51 8.26
N THR A 165 -4.60 -16.51 8.02
CA THR A 165 -3.34 -16.37 7.26
C THR A 165 -3.54 -16.71 5.79
N PHE A 166 -2.55 -16.41 4.96
CA PHE A 166 -2.58 -16.82 3.55
C PHE A 166 -2.48 -18.34 3.37
N ASP A 167 -1.98 -19.07 4.35
CA ASP A 167 -1.97 -20.54 4.32
C ASP A 167 -3.37 -21.12 4.56
N ASP A 168 -4.16 -20.46 5.40
CA ASP A 168 -5.57 -20.83 5.60
C ASP A 168 -6.37 -20.65 4.31
N ILE A 169 -6.11 -19.59 3.53
CA ILE A 169 -6.73 -19.42 2.21
C ILE A 169 -6.38 -20.58 1.28
N GLN A 170 -5.13 -21.05 1.29
CA GLN A 170 -4.70 -22.16 0.43
C GLN A 170 -5.30 -23.51 0.81
N SER A 171 -5.77 -23.67 2.03
CA SER A 171 -6.39 -24.88 2.56
C SER A 171 -7.91 -24.82 2.65
N ALA A 172 -8.52 -23.70 2.22
CA ALA A 172 -9.96 -23.52 2.25
C ALA A 172 -10.66 -24.39 1.21
N ASP A 173 -11.82 -24.96 1.57
CA ASP A 173 -12.69 -25.68 0.65
C ASP A 173 -13.59 -24.75 -0.16
N ILE A 174 -13.98 -23.62 0.44
CA ILE A 174 -14.81 -22.58 -0.19
C ILE A 174 -14.19 -21.22 0.08
N ILE A 175 -14.10 -20.40 -0.96
CA ILE A 175 -13.61 -19.03 -0.89
C ILE A 175 -14.69 -18.11 -1.46
N LEU A 176 -15.01 -17.03 -0.73
CA LEU A 176 -15.93 -15.99 -1.15
C LEU A 176 -15.15 -14.69 -1.37
N LEU A 177 -15.21 -14.16 -2.60
CA LEU A 177 -14.69 -12.84 -2.95
C LEU A 177 -15.85 -11.88 -3.19
N ILE A 178 -15.87 -10.77 -2.46
CA ILE A 178 -16.93 -9.75 -2.57
C ILE A 178 -16.27 -8.40 -2.84
N GLY A 179 -16.68 -7.72 -3.92
CA GLY A 179 -16.25 -6.36 -4.24
C GLY A 179 -14.74 -6.19 -4.51
N SER A 180 -14.01 -7.25 -4.89
CA SER A 180 -12.56 -7.24 -4.97
C SER A 180 -12.06 -7.72 -6.33
N ASP A 181 -11.13 -6.97 -6.92
CA ASP A 181 -10.25 -7.48 -7.98
C ASP A 181 -8.91 -7.92 -7.36
N ILE A 182 -8.95 -9.04 -6.64
CA ILE A 182 -7.82 -9.53 -5.84
C ILE A 182 -6.53 -9.71 -6.66
N MET A 183 -6.63 -9.98 -7.95
CA MET A 183 -5.44 -10.15 -8.81
C MET A 183 -4.80 -8.83 -9.17
N LYS A 184 -5.57 -7.76 -9.25
CA LYS A 184 -5.09 -6.42 -9.54
C LYS A 184 -4.57 -5.74 -8.28
N ASP A 185 -5.32 -5.84 -7.19
CA ASP A 185 -5.07 -5.09 -5.97
C ASP A 185 -4.06 -5.80 -5.05
N HIS A 186 -4.21 -7.13 -4.91
CA HIS A 186 -3.43 -7.96 -3.97
C HIS A 186 -2.95 -9.25 -4.65
N MET A 187 -2.18 -9.13 -5.74
CA MET A 187 -1.83 -10.25 -6.62
C MET A 187 -1.30 -11.50 -5.89
N VAL A 188 -0.47 -11.35 -4.86
CA VAL A 188 0.07 -12.51 -4.14
C VAL A 188 -1.03 -13.25 -3.37
N ALA A 189 -1.97 -12.53 -2.76
CA ALA A 189 -3.17 -13.14 -2.16
C ALA A 189 -4.03 -13.82 -3.23
N GLY A 190 -4.24 -13.17 -4.38
CA GLY A 190 -4.94 -13.75 -5.53
C GLY A 190 -4.31 -15.04 -6.05
N LEU A 191 -2.97 -15.13 -6.04
CA LEU A 191 -2.27 -16.37 -6.40
C LEU A 191 -2.55 -17.50 -5.39
N LYS A 192 -2.70 -17.18 -4.09
CA LYS A 192 -3.08 -18.16 -3.06
C LYS A 192 -4.51 -18.67 -3.28
N VAL A 193 -5.43 -17.78 -3.62
CA VAL A 193 -6.81 -18.16 -4.02
C VAL A 193 -6.76 -19.08 -5.25
N LYS A 194 -6.01 -18.71 -6.28
CA LYS A 194 -5.86 -19.53 -7.49
C LYS A 194 -5.29 -20.92 -7.20
N GLU A 195 -4.33 -21.01 -6.30
CA GLU A 195 -3.76 -22.30 -5.88
C GLU A 195 -4.78 -23.16 -5.15
N ALA A 196 -5.61 -22.58 -4.27
CA ALA A 196 -6.69 -23.28 -3.59
C ALA A 196 -7.71 -23.83 -4.60
N VAL A 197 -8.14 -23.01 -5.57
CA VAL A 197 -9.07 -23.44 -6.64
C VAL A 197 -8.48 -24.60 -7.45
N LYS A 198 -7.19 -24.55 -7.80
CA LYS A 198 -6.51 -25.67 -8.49
C LYS A 198 -6.48 -26.95 -7.67
N LYS A 199 -6.53 -26.85 -6.34
CA LYS A 199 -6.61 -28.02 -5.43
C LYS A 199 -8.04 -28.51 -5.20
N GLY A 200 -9.04 -27.82 -5.75
CA GLY A 200 -10.46 -28.22 -5.68
C GLY A 200 -11.36 -27.30 -4.86
N ALA A 201 -10.83 -26.21 -4.29
CA ALA A 201 -11.66 -25.23 -3.61
C ALA A 201 -12.69 -24.59 -4.56
N LYS A 202 -13.89 -24.32 -4.06
CA LYS A 202 -14.94 -23.64 -4.80
C LYS A 202 -14.87 -22.14 -4.56
N LEU A 203 -14.62 -21.38 -5.63
CA LEU A 203 -14.58 -19.92 -5.58
C LEU A 203 -15.95 -19.34 -5.94
N VAL A 204 -16.50 -18.53 -5.06
CA VAL A 204 -17.70 -17.71 -5.30
C VAL A 204 -17.26 -16.27 -5.44
N VAL A 205 -17.59 -15.61 -6.55
CA VAL A 205 -17.28 -14.20 -6.80
C VAL A 205 -18.56 -13.39 -6.87
N ILE A 206 -18.62 -12.33 -6.09
CA ILE A 206 -19.73 -11.36 -6.08
C ILE A 206 -19.13 -9.98 -6.36
N ASN A 207 -19.24 -9.49 -7.59
CA ASN A 207 -18.69 -8.22 -8.02
C ASN A 207 -19.64 -7.46 -8.95
N PRO A 208 -19.62 -6.12 -8.92
CA PRO A 208 -20.29 -5.30 -9.92
C PRO A 208 -19.50 -5.16 -11.23
N PHE A 209 -18.25 -5.66 -11.29
CA PHE A 209 -17.35 -5.57 -12.42
C PHE A 209 -16.71 -6.93 -12.72
N ASP A 210 -16.17 -7.06 -13.94
CA ASP A 210 -15.43 -8.25 -14.37
C ASP A 210 -14.03 -8.26 -13.78
N SER A 211 -13.58 -9.41 -13.29
CA SER A 211 -12.26 -9.61 -12.72
C SER A 211 -11.59 -10.88 -13.28
N ILE A 212 -10.26 -10.96 -13.19
CA ILE A 212 -9.54 -12.18 -13.58
C ILE A 212 -9.98 -13.40 -12.76
N ALA A 213 -10.44 -13.19 -11.52
CA ALA A 213 -10.89 -14.26 -10.65
C ALA A 213 -12.17 -14.93 -11.15
N ASP A 214 -12.96 -14.25 -11.98
CA ASP A 214 -14.19 -14.79 -12.58
C ASP A 214 -13.91 -16.01 -13.46
N GLU A 215 -12.74 -16.08 -14.11
CA GLU A 215 -12.33 -17.21 -14.95
C GLU A 215 -12.19 -18.53 -14.14
N TRP A 216 -12.02 -18.43 -12.83
CA TRP A 216 -11.83 -19.56 -11.92
C TRP A 216 -13.04 -19.79 -11.02
N ALA A 217 -14.04 -18.93 -11.11
CA ALA A 217 -15.19 -18.98 -10.24
C ALA A 217 -16.06 -20.22 -10.51
N TYR A 218 -16.41 -20.92 -9.42
CA TYR A 218 -17.45 -21.95 -9.45
C TYR A 218 -18.85 -21.31 -9.56
N ILE A 219 -19.06 -20.18 -8.89
CA ILE A 219 -20.26 -19.36 -8.98
C ILE A 219 -19.81 -17.90 -9.13
N ARG A 220 -20.42 -17.21 -10.09
CA ARG A 220 -20.31 -15.79 -10.28
C ARG A 220 -21.67 -15.11 -10.10
N ILE A 221 -21.71 -14.10 -9.25
CA ILE A 221 -22.88 -13.26 -9.03
C ILE A 221 -22.50 -11.84 -9.42
N HIS A 222 -23.18 -11.33 -10.44
CA HIS A 222 -23.03 -9.94 -10.84
C HIS A 222 -23.96 -9.10 -9.95
N SER A 223 -23.38 -8.33 -9.02
CA SER A 223 -24.18 -7.41 -8.21
C SER A 223 -24.46 -6.14 -9.01
N THR A 224 -25.70 -5.67 -8.97
CA THR A 224 -26.02 -4.31 -9.40
C THR A 224 -25.47 -3.32 -8.38
N ASN A 225 -25.31 -2.04 -8.76
CA ASN A 225 -24.69 -0.97 -7.95
C ASN A 225 -25.30 -0.72 -6.55
N ASP A 226 -26.30 -1.50 -6.13
CA ASP A 226 -27.00 -1.37 -4.86
C ASP A 226 -26.35 -2.15 -3.71
N VAL A 227 -25.23 -2.85 -3.95
CA VAL A 227 -24.42 -3.37 -2.85
C VAL A 227 -23.53 -2.21 -2.40
N GLY A 228 -24.05 -1.41 -1.50
CA GLY A 228 -23.32 -0.28 -0.92
C GLY A 228 -22.02 -0.79 -0.28
N PHE A 229 -20.90 -0.35 -0.83
CA PHE A 229 -19.60 -0.38 -0.21
C PHE A 229 -19.31 1.01 0.33
#